data_1b2add16b9d241bda0c5246af8ebcccb
#
_entry.id   1b2add16b9d241bda0c5246af8ebcccb
#
_cell.length_a   1.000
_cell.length_b   1.000
_cell.length_c   1.000
_cell.angle_alpha   90.00
_cell.angle_beta   90.00
_cell.angle_gamma   90.00
#
_symmetry.space_group_name_H-M   'P 1'
#
loop_
_entity.id
_entity.type
_entity.pdbx_description
1 polymer ?
#
loop_
_entity_poly.entity_id
_entity_poly.type
_entity_poly.pdbx_seq_one_letter_code
_entity_poly.pdbx_strand_id
1 'polypeptide(L)'
;MAEVLINDTSLSNMENVRIMILDFDGTLGDTAGVIVKTMQATIKELGLPSRSDEQCASMIGLRLIEIPPVLFPECELDGEYYASTYRRLFHDFNTDGAVELYPNVLETLVELKKRGIILTIASSRSKASLTEYVSA
;
A
#
# COMPACT_ATOMS: atom_id res chain seq x y z
N MET A 1 1.35 8.65 -9.83
CA MET A 1 0.73 7.38 -10.25
C MET A 1 0.94 7.23 -11.75
N ALA A 2 1.71 6.29 -12.20
CA ALA A 2 1.87 6.02 -13.63
C ALA A 2 0.69 5.14 -14.08
N GLU A 3 -0.26 5.73 -14.77
CA GLU A 3 -1.34 5.01 -15.42
C GLU A 3 -0.73 4.25 -16.61
N VAL A 4 -0.57 2.94 -16.47
CA VAL A 4 -0.19 2.11 -17.61
C VAL A 4 -1.45 1.89 -18.43
N LEU A 5 -1.66 2.73 -19.44
CA LEU A 5 -2.64 2.49 -20.49
C LEU A 5 -2.18 1.26 -21.28
N ILE A 6 -2.77 0.10 -20.97
CA ILE A 6 -2.61 -1.09 -21.80
C ILE A 6 -3.47 -0.88 -23.04
N ASN A 7 -2.90 -0.31 -24.09
CA ASN A 7 -3.51 -0.34 -25.41
C ASN A 7 -3.45 -1.78 -25.94
N ASP A 8 -4.45 -2.20 -26.70
CA ASP A 8 -4.62 -3.56 -27.27
C ASP A 8 -3.37 -4.05 -28.04
N THR A 9 -2.56 -3.15 -28.52
CA THR A 9 -1.25 -3.42 -29.16
C THR A 9 -0.17 -3.90 -28.18
N SER A 10 -0.35 -3.73 -26.86
CA SER A 10 0.65 -4.12 -25.85
C SER A 10 0.57 -5.62 -25.51
N LEU A 11 -0.55 -6.27 -25.74
CA LEU A 11 -0.72 -7.71 -25.48
C LEU A 11 0.19 -8.57 -26.35
N SER A 12 0.47 -8.14 -27.60
CA SER A 12 1.40 -8.84 -28.50
C SER A 12 2.86 -8.76 -28.05
N ASN A 13 3.22 -7.76 -27.23
CA ASN A 13 4.58 -7.60 -26.69
C ASN A 13 4.78 -8.35 -25.37
N MET A 14 3.74 -8.94 -24.78
CA MET A 14 3.85 -9.70 -23.52
C MET A 14 4.47 -11.08 -23.69
N GLU A 15 4.65 -11.58 -24.91
CA GLU A 15 5.29 -12.89 -25.17
C GLU A 15 6.72 -12.99 -24.60
N ASN A 16 7.39 -11.87 -24.38
CA ASN A 16 8.75 -11.79 -23.85
C ASN A 16 8.82 -11.38 -22.37
N VAL A 17 7.69 -11.12 -21.70
CA VAL A 17 7.68 -10.77 -20.29
C VAL A 17 8.01 -12.02 -19.46
N ARG A 18 9.05 -11.94 -18.66
CA ARG A 18 9.50 -13.01 -17.76
C ARG A 18 9.23 -12.72 -16.30
N ILE A 19 9.22 -11.44 -15.95
CA ILE A 19 9.06 -10.97 -14.58
C ILE A 19 8.06 -9.82 -14.61
N MET A 20 7.13 -9.83 -13.67
CA MET A 20 6.21 -8.73 -13.42
C MET A 20 6.41 -8.23 -11.98
N ILE A 21 6.66 -6.94 -11.84
CA ILE A 21 6.83 -6.26 -10.56
C ILE A 21 5.54 -5.48 -10.29
N LEU A 22 4.86 -5.81 -9.20
CA LEU A 22 3.56 -5.28 -8.86
C LEU A 22 3.65 -4.44 -7.58
N ASP A 23 2.96 -3.31 -7.55
CA ASP A 23 2.68 -2.60 -6.31
C ASP A 23 1.52 -3.28 -5.56
N PHE A 24 1.44 -3.08 -4.24
CA PHE A 24 0.41 -3.69 -3.41
C PHE A 24 -0.72 -2.70 -3.07
N ASP A 25 -0.38 -1.61 -2.40
CA ASP A 25 -1.37 -0.66 -1.88
C ASP A 25 -2.04 0.13 -3.01
N GLY A 26 -3.36 -0.03 -3.15
CA GLY A 26 -4.12 0.62 -4.22
C GLY A 26 -3.93 0.00 -5.61
N THR A 27 -3.20 -1.11 -5.71
CA THR A 27 -2.96 -1.85 -6.97
C THR A 27 -3.49 -3.27 -6.88
N LEU A 28 -2.98 -4.09 -5.97
CA LEU A 28 -3.48 -5.43 -5.70
C LEU A 28 -4.52 -5.44 -4.58
N GLY A 29 -4.24 -4.72 -3.50
CA GLY A 29 -5.08 -4.63 -2.31
C GLY A 29 -5.80 -3.28 -2.19
N ASP A 30 -7.08 -3.33 -1.83
CA ASP A 30 -7.86 -2.15 -1.46
C ASP A 30 -7.55 -1.75 -0.01
N THR A 31 -6.40 -1.12 0.17
CA THR A 31 -5.85 -0.77 1.48
C THR A 31 -6.12 0.68 1.90
N ALA A 32 -6.60 1.52 1.00
CA ALA A 32 -6.72 2.97 1.23
C ALA A 32 -7.54 3.29 2.49
N GLY A 33 -8.67 2.62 2.68
CA GLY A 33 -9.55 2.85 3.83
C GLY A 33 -8.88 2.57 5.17
N VAL A 34 -8.23 1.42 5.33
CA VAL A 34 -7.55 1.06 6.58
C VAL A 34 -6.32 1.93 6.83
N ILE A 35 -5.60 2.32 5.77
CA ILE A 35 -4.44 3.23 5.89
C ILE A 35 -4.90 4.60 6.40
N VAL A 36 -5.89 5.22 5.75
CA VAL A 36 -6.40 6.54 6.14
C VAL A 36 -6.96 6.51 7.57
N LYS A 37 -7.76 5.50 7.92
CA LYS A 37 -8.27 5.32 9.27
C LYS A 37 -7.14 5.23 10.31
N THR A 38 -6.08 4.49 10.00
CA THR A 38 -4.94 4.35 10.88
C THR A 38 -4.17 5.66 11.03
N MET A 39 -3.99 6.41 9.94
CA MET A 39 -3.35 7.72 9.98
C MET A 39 -4.15 8.71 10.84
N GLN A 40 -5.47 8.76 10.69
CA GLN A 40 -6.34 9.60 11.51
C GLN A 40 -6.25 9.24 13.01
N ALA A 41 -6.21 7.96 13.32
CA ALA A 41 -6.02 7.50 14.69
C ALA A 41 -4.64 7.87 15.24
N THR A 42 -3.60 7.76 14.42
CA THR A 42 -2.22 8.18 14.77
C THR A 42 -2.14 9.68 15.04
N ILE A 43 -2.74 10.49 14.17
CA ILE A 43 -2.85 11.95 14.33
C ILE A 43 -3.50 12.29 15.67
N LYS A 44 -4.61 11.64 15.98
CA LYS A 44 -5.35 11.86 17.23
C LYS A 44 -4.55 11.45 18.46
N GLU A 45 -3.90 10.29 18.41
CA GLU A 45 -3.12 9.77 19.55
C GLU A 45 -1.90 10.63 19.86
N LEU A 46 -1.20 11.10 18.82
CA LEU A 46 -0.02 11.95 18.95
C LEU A 46 -0.35 13.43 19.15
N GLY A 47 -1.63 13.81 19.17
CA GLY A 47 -2.06 15.20 19.34
C GLY A 47 -1.60 16.12 18.20
N LEU A 48 -1.49 15.60 16.98
CA LEU A 48 -1.01 16.33 15.81
C LEU A 48 -2.12 17.23 15.24
N PRO A 49 -1.76 18.26 14.45
CA PRO A 49 -2.73 19.07 13.73
C PRO A 49 -3.62 18.21 12.82
N SER A 50 -4.92 18.53 12.77
CA SER A 50 -5.89 17.80 11.95
C SER A 50 -5.50 17.81 10.47
N ARG A 51 -5.73 16.71 9.80
CA ARG A 51 -5.59 16.56 8.34
C ARG A 51 -6.85 15.92 7.76
N SER A 52 -7.18 16.28 6.53
CA SER A 52 -8.31 15.64 5.84
C SER A 52 -7.94 14.21 5.39
N ASP A 53 -8.96 13.41 5.08
CA ASP A 53 -8.75 12.06 4.57
C ASP A 53 -8.00 12.07 3.23
N GLU A 54 -8.23 13.09 2.38
CA GLU A 54 -7.52 13.28 1.12
C GLU A 54 -6.03 13.59 1.36
N GLN A 55 -5.72 14.40 2.37
CA GLN A 55 -4.33 14.68 2.74
C GLN A 55 -3.63 13.42 3.26
N CYS A 56 -4.31 12.64 4.08
CA CYS A 56 -3.79 11.34 4.53
C CYS A 56 -3.61 10.37 3.35
N ALA A 57 -4.60 10.24 2.48
CA ALA A 57 -4.54 9.37 1.31
C ALA A 57 -3.40 9.73 0.35
N SER A 58 -3.07 11.02 0.21
CA SER A 58 -1.96 11.47 -0.62
C SER A 58 -0.57 11.03 -0.12
N MET A 59 -0.48 10.54 1.11
CA MET A 59 0.75 9.97 1.68
C MET A 59 0.94 8.48 1.37
N ILE A 60 -0.07 7.82 0.81
CA ILE A 60 0.03 6.40 0.43
C ILE A 60 1.14 6.23 -0.60
N GLY A 61 2.05 5.28 -0.34
CA GLY A 61 3.24 5.06 -1.15
C GLY A 61 4.53 5.63 -0.56
N LEU A 62 4.45 6.56 0.39
CA LEU A 62 5.62 7.00 1.16
C LEU A 62 5.96 6.00 2.27
N ARG A 63 7.23 5.98 2.66
CA ARG A 63 7.64 5.25 3.87
C ARG A 63 7.10 5.99 5.10
N LEU A 64 6.67 5.23 6.12
CA LEU A 64 6.06 5.82 7.32
C LEU A 64 6.92 6.90 7.99
N ILE A 65 8.24 6.70 8.02
CA ILE A 65 9.19 7.66 8.60
C ILE A 65 9.31 8.96 7.80
N GLU A 66 8.90 8.95 6.53
CA GLU A 66 8.95 10.10 5.62
C GLU A 66 7.67 10.93 5.65
N ILE A 67 6.59 10.41 6.26
CA ILE A 67 5.30 11.08 6.33
C ILE A 67 5.34 12.34 7.22
N PRO A 68 5.93 12.33 8.44
CA PRO A 68 5.89 13.50 9.30
C PRO A 68 6.42 14.79 8.67
N PRO A 69 7.60 14.85 8.05
CA PRO A 69 8.11 16.09 7.47
C PRO A 69 7.27 16.59 6.28
N VAL A 70 6.51 15.71 5.63
CA VAL A 70 5.66 16.08 4.48
C VAL A 70 4.27 16.50 4.94
N LEU A 71 3.66 15.73 5.84
CA LEU A 71 2.28 15.95 6.28
C LEU A 71 2.18 16.98 7.42
N PHE A 72 3.23 17.11 8.24
CA PHE A 72 3.29 17.98 9.41
C PHE A 72 4.58 18.81 9.43
N PRO A 73 4.86 19.62 8.38
CA PRO A 73 6.11 20.39 8.30
C PRO A 73 6.25 21.42 9.42
N GLU A 74 5.14 21.78 10.08
CA GLU A 74 5.09 22.68 11.23
C GLU A 74 5.45 22.01 12.58
N CYS A 75 5.58 20.66 12.59
CA CYS A 75 5.86 19.91 13.82
C CYS A 75 7.25 19.30 13.78
N GLU A 76 7.99 19.41 14.89
CA GLU A 76 9.18 18.61 15.12
C GLU A 76 8.78 17.22 15.63
N LEU A 77 8.51 16.31 14.69
CA LEU A 77 8.05 14.94 14.98
C LEU A 77 9.07 13.92 14.47
N ASP A 78 9.53 13.08 15.38
CA ASP A 78 10.40 11.96 15.03
C ASP A 78 9.65 10.93 14.16
N GLY A 79 10.25 10.57 13.03
CA GLY A 79 9.65 9.66 12.05
C GLY A 79 9.45 8.24 12.59
N GLU A 80 10.38 7.73 13.42
CA GLU A 80 10.23 6.40 14.01
C GLU A 80 9.17 6.39 15.11
N TYR A 81 9.02 7.47 15.86
CA TYR A 81 7.95 7.58 16.85
C TYR A 81 6.57 7.57 16.16
N TYR A 82 6.40 8.33 15.08
CA TYR A 82 5.20 8.27 14.26
C TYR A 82 4.97 6.86 13.70
N ALA A 83 5.99 6.27 13.09
CA ALA A 83 5.90 4.96 12.46
C ALA A 83 5.57 3.83 13.44
N SER A 84 6.13 3.86 14.65
CA SER A 84 5.86 2.86 15.68
C SER A 84 4.41 2.95 16.18
N THR A 85 3.91 4.16 16.39
CA THR A 85 2.50 4.40 16.79
C THR A 85 1.56 3.93 15.69
N TYR A 86 1.85 4.29 14.43
CA TYR A 86 1.07 3.84 13.27
C TYR A 86 1.03 2.32 13.16
N ARG A 87 2.18 1.63 13.23
CA ARG A 87 2.25 0.16 13.10
C ARG A 87 1.41 -0.55 14.16
N ARG A 88 1.44 -0.07 15.40
CA ARG A 88 0.63 -0.62 16.49
C ARG A 88 -0.86 -0.46 16.18
N LEU A 89 -1.30 0.75 15.84
CA LEU A 89 -2.70 1.02 15.51
C LEU A 89 -3.15 0.29 14.24
N PHE A 90 -2.28 0.17 13.25
CA PHE A 90 -2.57 -0.58 12.03
C PHE A 90 -2.84 -2.05 12.32
N HIS A 91 -2.05 -2.66 13.19
CA HIS A 91 -2.29 -4.04 13.63
C HIS A 91 -3.66 -4.21 14.28
N ASP A 92 -4.08 -3.25 15.11
CA ASP A 92 -5.39 -3.28 15.76
C ASP A 92 -6.56 -3.12 14.78
N PHE A 93 -6.37 -2.38 13.69
CA PHE A 93 -7.40 -2.15 12.67
C PHE A 93 -7.37 -3.15 11.52
N ASN A 94 -6.24 -3.80 11.30
CA ASN A 94 -6.05 -4.79 10.25
C ASN A 94 -6.51 -6.16 10.73
N THR A 95 -7.81 -6.28 10.99
CA THR A 95 -8.46 -7.54 11.31
C THR A 95 -8.78 -8.31 10.03
N ASP A 96 -9.10 -9.60 10.16
CA ASP A 96 -9.49 -10.45 9.04
C ASP A 96 -10.62 -9.80 8.22
N GLY A 97 -10.40 -9.66 6.91
CA GLY A 97 -11.33 -8.99 5.99
C GLY A 97 -11.26 -7.46 5.96
N ALA A 98 -10.34 -6.83 6.71
CA ALA A 98 -10.16 -5.38 6.65
C ALA A 98 -9.51 -4.91 5.33
N VAL A 99 -8.80 -5.79 4.65
CA VAL A 99 -8.18 -5.57 3.34
C VAL A 99 -8.61 -6.67 2.39
N GLU A 100 -9.22 -6.27 1.30
CA GLU A 100 -9.60 -7.18 0.21
C GLU A 100 -8.71 -6.91 -1.01
N LEU A 101 -8.51 -7.94 -1.84
CA LEU A 101 -7.94 -7.73 -3.16
C LEU A 101 -8.98 -7.06 -4.06
N TYR A 102 -8.52 -6.22 -4.98
CA TYR A 102 -9.43 -5.71 -6.01
C TYR A 102 -10.02 -6.84 -6.86
N PRO A 103 -11.20 -6.65 -7.45
CA PRO A 103 -11.83 -7.65 -8.30
C PRO A 103 -10.88 -8.18 -9.39
N ASN A 104 -10.92 -9.47 -9.63
CA ASN A 104 -10.13 -10.20 -10.64
C ASN A 104 -8.60 -10.23 -10.40
N VAL A 105 -8.08 -9.66 -9.31
CA VAL A 105 -6.63 -9.70 -9.03
C VAL A 105 -6.15 -11.13 -8.87
N LEU A 106 -6.80 -11.92 -8.01
CA LEU A 106 -6.35 -13.29 -7.74
C LEU A 106 -6.35 -14.16 -9.01
N GLU A 107 -7.42 -14.11 -9.77
CA GLU A 107 -7.57 -14.86 -11.04
C GLU A 107 -6.48 -14.44 -12.05
N THR A 108 -6.20 -13.14 -12.13
CA THR A 108 -5.17 -12.61 -13.03
C THR A 108 -3.77 -13.09 -12.61
N LEU A 109 -3.46 -13.05 -11.32
CA LEU A 109 -2.16 -13.51 -10.81
C LEU A 109 -1.97 -15.02 -11.06
N VAL A 110 -3.02 -15.83 -10.84
CA VAL A 110 -3.00 -17.26 -11.11
C VAL A 110 -2.75 -17.53 -12.59
N GLU A 111 -3.42 -16.82 -13.48
CA GLU A 111 -3.25 -16.98 -14.94
C GLU A 111 -1.84 -16.57 -15.39
N LEU A 112 -1.31 -15.46 -14.89
CA LEU A 112 0.06 -15.01 -15.18
C LEU A 112 1.09 -16.05 -14.72
N LYS A 113 0.91 -16.62 -13.54
CA LYS A 113 1.77 -17.69 -13.03
C LYS A 113 1.72 -18.95 -13.90
N LYS A 114 0.54 -19.35 -14.37
CA LYS A 114 0.37 -20.49 -15.32
C LYS A 114 1.13 -20.24 -16.62
N ARG A 115 1.23 -19.01 -17.09
CA ARG A 115 2.01 -18.60 -18.26
C ARG A 115 3.52 -18.55 -18.01
N GLY A 116 3.99 -18.91 -16.82
CA GLY A 116 5.40 -18.95 -16.46
C GLY A 116 6.01 -17.58 -16.12
N ILE A 117 5.18 -16.57 -15.85
CA ILE A 117 5.64 -15.24 -15.43
C ILE A 117 6.00 -15.30 -13.95
N ILE A 118 7.18 -14.82 -13.61
CA ILE A 118 7.62 -14.64 -12.24
C ILE A 118 6.95 -13.38 -11.68
N LEU A 119 6.14 -13.55 -10.63
CA LEU A 119 5.46 -12.44 -9.97
C LEU A 119 6.27 -12.01 -8.75
N THR A 120 6.45 -10.70 -8.60
CA THR A 120 7.11 -10.10 -7.43
C THR A 120 6.38 -8.83 -7.03
N ILE A 121 6.51 -8.43 -5.77
CA ILE A 121 5.89 -7.23 -5.22
C ILE A 121 6.99 -6.24 -4.85
N ALA A 122 6.86 -5.00 -5.30
CA ALA A 122 7.62 -3.85 -4.84
C ALA A 122 6.68 -2.90 -4.09
N SER A 123 6.95 -2.65 -2.82
CA SER A 123 6.09 -1.85 -1.96
C SER A 123 6.92 -1.07 -0.94
N SER A 124 6.40 0.08 -0.49
CA SER A 124 6.97 0.83 0.64
C SER A 124 6.68 0.16 2.00
N ARG A 125 5.83 -0.88 2.03
CA ARG A 125 5.56 -1.67 3.23
C ARG A 125 6.78 -2.47 3.67
N SER A 126 6.87 -2.76 4.97
CA SER A 126 7.83 -3.74 5.47
C SER A 126 7.48 -5.16 4.98
N LYS A 127 8.51 -6.01 4.86
CA LYS A 127 8.32 -7.42 4.51
C LYS A 127 7.34 -8.12 5.44
N ALA A 128 7.42 -7.87 6.75
CA ALA A 128 6.52 -8.46 7.74
C ALA A 128 5.05 -8.11 7.45
N SER A 129 4.77 -6.82 7.21
CA SER A 129 3.42 -6.35 6.88
C SER A 129 2.87 -6.97 5.59
N LEU A 130 3.71 -7.12 4.55
CA LEU A 130 3.29 -7.78 3.31
C LEU A 130 3.02 -9.27 3.48
N THR A 131 3.81 -9.96 4.30
CA THR A 131 3.68 -11.39 4.51
C THR A 131 2.31 -11.76 5.09
N GLU A 132 1.72 -10.90 5.93
CA GLU A 132 0.38 -11.08 6.49
C GLU A 132 -0.70 -11.21 5.38
N TYR A 133 -0.52 -10.55 4.24
CA TYR A 133 -1.47 -10.60 3.12
C TYR A 133 -1.16 -11.67 2.08
N VAL A 134 0.10 -12.03 1.92
CA VAL A 134 0.55 -12.94 0.84
C VAL A 134 0.55 -14.40 1.29
N SER A 135 0.51 -14.66 2.60
CA SER A 135 0.54 -16.01 3.18
C SER A 135 -0.85 -16.57 3.49
N ALA A 136 -1.91 -15.79 3.31
CA ALA A 136 -3.30 -16.21 3.41
C ALA A 136 -3.80 -16.73 2.04
#